data_d3c5ff0c22de938ee73ef71029e8f6f8
#
_entry.id   d3c5ff0c22de938ee73ef71029e8f6f8
#
_cell.length_a   1.000
_cell.length_b   1.000
_cell.length_c   1.000
_cell.angle_alpha   90.00
_cell.angle_beta   90.00
_cell.angle_gamma   90.00
#
_symmetry.space_group_name_H-M   'P 1'
#
loop_
_entity.id
_entity.type
_entity.pdbx_description
1 polymer ?
#
loop_
_entity_poly.entity_id
_entity_poly.type
_entity_poly.pdbx_seq_one_letter_code
_entity_poly.pdbx_strand_id
1 'polypeptide(L)'
;MKKLLLPINVNWVRTNSVPDERFHIIDVGFNDFNTLKGYFQHYRTTHSTLHFVLDGKGFLELGGKRYDLGAGDCFYIPCNADRCYAPNENEPWKYVFFTMEGSAVDGFFYSLGFDEQHPVRHIEQNAQDIADSFGELIQALYDTNDAANLFMMSALYKIAAHINRETQDVAPRDANAKHLLAAQIKRCIDANYFDPNFNVNTICQMLFYSHSYLFQVFYSVNKLSLKEYLMQTRLQKAAQLLTQTALPVKSIAESVGYLDCVQFSKIFTKKYGIQPTAYRKKNNVPSYKTT
;
A
#
# COMPACT_ATOMS: atom_id res chain seq x y z
N MET A 1 27.22 -4.45 -17.81
CA MET A 1 25.80 -4.83 -17.83
C MET A 1 25.46 -5.54 -19.15
N LYS A 2 24.91 -6.76 -19.10
CA LYS A 2 24.29 -7.38 -20.27
C LYS A 2 23.11 -6.49 -20.68
N LYS A 3 22.96 -6.24 -21.97
CA LYS A 3 21.85 -5.46 -22.52
C LYS A 3 20.56 -6.20 -22.20
N LEU A 4 19.71 -5.64 -21.35
CA LEU A 4 18.39 -6.18 -21.07
C LEU A 4 17.63 -6.15 -22.39
N LEU A 5 17.33 -7.34 -22.96
CA LEU A 5 16.49 -7.49 -24.15
C LEU A 5 15.03 -7.38 -23.73
N LEU A 6 14.62 -6.18 -23.29
CA LEU A 6 13.20 -5.88 -23.13
C LEU A 6 12.57 -5.73 -24.52
N PRO A 7 11.38 -6.25 -24.77
CA PRO A 7 10.66 -5.98 -26.01
C PRO A 7 10.51 -4.47 -26.14
N ILE A 8 11.00 -3.94 -27.23
CA ILE A 8 11.15 -2.51 -27.52
C ILE A 8 9.78 -1.84 -27.40
N ASN A 9 9.69 -0.77 -26.60
CA ASN A 9 8.53 0.14 -26.43
C ASN A 9 7.34 -0.33 -25.59
N VAL A 10 7.56 -1.04 -24.50
CA VAL A 10 6.48 -1.28 -23.53
C VAL A 10 6.50 -0.21 -22.46
N ASN A 11 5.69 0.84 -22.61
CA ASN A 11 5.54 1.85 -21.57
C ASN A 11 4.86 1.27 -20.31
N TRP A 12 3.86 0.43 -20.49
CA TRP A 12 3.21 -0.37 -19.44
C TRP A 12 2.24 -1.38 -20.07
N VAL A 13 2.01 -2.50 -19.41
CA VAL A 13 1.02 -3.50 -19.77
C VAL A 13 0.16 -3.82 -18.57
N ARG A 14 -1.15 -3.74 -18.73
CA ARG A 14 -2.11 -4.14 -17.71
C ARG A 14 -2.24 -5.64 -17.67
N THR A 15 -2.25 -6.24 -16.48
CA THR A 15 -2.42 -7.68 -16.34
C THR A 15 -3.88 -8.07 -16.54
N ASN A 16 -4.10 -9.22 -17.20
CA ASN A 16 -5.40 -9.88 -17.26
C ASN A 16 -5.50 -11.00 -16.20
N SER A 17 -4.64 -10.95 -15.17
CA SER A 17 -4.66 -11.94 -14.10
C SER A 17 -6.00 -11.92 -13.37
N VAL A 18 -6.49 -13.10 -12.97
CA VAL A 18 -7.64 -13.20 -12.08
C VAL A 18 -7.24 -12.56 -10.75
N PRO A 19 -7.96 -11.52 -10.29
CA PRO A 19 -7.60 -10.86 -9.05
C PRO A 19 -7.65 -11.83 -7.86
N ASP A 20 -6.54 -12.00 -7.16
CA ASP A 20 -6.57 -12.47 -5.77
C ASP A 20 -6.82 -11.25 -4.90
N GLU A 21 -7.89 -11.21 -4.12
CA GLU A 21 -8.24 -10.09 -3.23
C GLU A 21 -7.10 -9.71 -2.27
N ARG A 22 -6.18 -10.64 -2.01
CA ARG A 22 -5.04 -10.43 -1.13
C ARG A 22 -3.86 -9.77 -1.83
N PHE A 23 -3.66 -10.08 -3.14
CA PHE A 23 -2.39 -9.78 -3.77
C PHE A 23 -2.45 -10.01 -5.28
N HIS A 24 -2.39 -8.97 -6.09
CA HIS A 24 -2.22 -9.11 -7.54
C HIS A 24 -1.47 -7.93 -8.15
N ILE A 25 -0.81 -8.20 -9.27
CA ILE A 25 -0.12 -7.20 -10.08
C ILE A 25 -1.14 -6.58 -11.03
N ILE A 26 -1.24 -5.25 -11.03
CA ILE A 26 -2.16 -4.50 -11.92
C ILE A 26 -1.48 -4.19 -13.23
N ASP A 27 -0.26 -3.68 -13.15
CA ASP A 27 0.54 -3.33 -14.32
C ASP A 27 2.03 -3.52 -14.06
N VAL A 28 2.76 -3.68 -15.14
CA VAL A 28 4.22 -3.75 -15.18
C VAL A 28 4.70 -2.92 -16.36
N GLY A 29 5.82 -2.24 -16.23
CA GLY A 29 6.32 -1.42 -17.31
C GLY A 29 7.81 -1.14 -17.27
N PHE A 30 8.26 -0.58 -18.40
CA PHE A 30 9.59 -0.01 -18.59
C PHE A 30 9.45 1.40 -19.15
N ASN A 31 10.11 2.36 -18.54
CA ASN A 31 10.14 3.73 -19.01
C ASN A 31 11.59 4.18 -19.29
N ASP A 32 11.81 4.70 -20.51
CA ASP A 32 13.05 5.36 -20.93
C ASP A 32 12.77 6.84 -21.19
N PHE A 33 13.18 7.70 -20.28
CA PHE A 33 12.94 9.14 -20.36
C PHE A 33 13.88 9.87 -21.33
N ASN A 34 14.86 9.21 -21.92
CA ASN A 34 15.59 9.74 -23.06
C ASN A 34 14.71 9.82 -24.31
N THR A 35 13.68 8.95 -24.39
CA THR A 35 12.75 8.89 -25.53
C THR A 35 11.39 9.49 -25.23
N LEU A 36 11.01 9.59 -23.94
CA LEU A 36 9.75 10.11 -23.47
C LEU A 36 9.96 11.54 -22.96
N LYS A 37 9.34 12.54 -23.59
CA LYS A 37 9.22 13.86 -22.99
C LYS A 37 8.17 13.78 -21.90
N GLY A 38 8.63 13.59 -20.66
CA GLY A 38 7.78 13.24 -19.53
C GLY A 38 7.03 14.42 -18.94
N TYR A 39 5.86 14.12 -18.41
CA TYR A 39 5.07 14.98 -17.54
C TYR A 39 5.24 14.51 -16.10
N PHE A 40 5.55 15.46 -15.22
CA PHE A 40 5.60 15.26 -13.79
C PHE A 40 4.31 15.81 -13.21
N GLN A 41 3.59 15.00 -12.46
CA GLN A 41 2.40 15.46 -11.77
C GLN A 41 2.47 14.99 -10.32
N HIS A 42 2.17 15.92 -9.41
CA HIS A 42 1.74 15.56 -8.07
C HIS A 42 0.39 14.86 -8.21
N TYR A 43 0.33 13.58 -7.89
CA TYR A 43 -0.94 12.87 -7.82
C TYR A 43 -0.90 11.77 -6.77
N ARG A 44 -2.07 11.46 -6.26
CA ARG A 44 -2.29 10.29 -5.40
C ARG A 44 -2.49 9.07 -6.26
N THR A 45 -1.73 8.03 -5.96
CA THR A 45 -2.00 6.70 -6.52
C THR A 45 -2.93 5.93 -5.60
N THR A 46 -3.83 5.16 -6.18
CA THR A 46 -4.70 4.23 -5.45
C THR A 46 -4.06 2.88 -5.23
N HIS A 47 -2.84 2.67 -5.70
CA HIS A 47 -2.12 1.41 -5.70
C HIS A 47 -0.69 1.60 -5.20
N SER A 48 -0.08 0.53 -4.73
CA SER A 48 1.34 0.51 -4.32
C SER A 48 2.23 0.14 -5.50
N THR A 49 3.34 0.86 -5.70
CA THR A 49 4.23 0.67 -6.85
C THR A 49 5.68 0.55 -6.41
N LEU A 50 6.40 -0.41 -6.98
CA LEU A 50 7.85 -0.53 -6.86
C LEU A 50 8.52 -0.18 -8.18
N HIS A 51 9.54 0.64 -8.12
CA HIS A 51 10.38 1.02 -9.26
C HIS A 51 11.81 0.56 -9.01
N PHE A 52 12.52 0.18 -10.06
CA PHE A 52 13.94 -0.10 -10.03
C PHE A 52 14.65 0.66 -11.15
N VAL A 53 15.58 1.53 -10.77
CA VAL A 53 16.32 2.40 -11.71
C VAL A 53 17.44 1.58 -12.37
N LEU A 54 17.34 1.44 -13.70
CA LEU A 54 18.31 0.69 -14.50
C LEU A 54 19.51 1.53 -14.91
N ASP A 55 19.29 2.83 -15.18
CA ASP A 55 20.28 3.76 -15.70
C ASP A 55 19.82 5.20 -15.48
N GLY A 56 20.75 6.17 -15.50
CA GLY A 56 20.45 7.58 -15.36
C GLY A 56 20.12 7.99 -13.92
N LYS A 57 19.53 9.19 -13.79
CA LYS A 57 19.23 9.82 -12.50
C LYS A 57 17.83 10.42 -12.47
N GLY A 58 17.31 10.62 -11.27
CA GLY A 58 16.06 11.30 -11.02
C GLY A 58 15.85 11.57 -9.54
N PHE A 59 14.64 11.90 -9.14
CA PHE A 59 14.28 12.07 -7.73
C PHE A 59 12.87 11.56 -7.43
N LEU A 60 12.65 11.26 -6.16
CA LEU A 60 11.35 11.02 -5.55
C LEU A 60 11.12 12.04 -4.44
N GLU A 61 9.97 12.69 -4.43
CA GLU A 61 9.45 13.43 -3.26
C GLU A 61 8.28 12.66 -2.68
N LEU A 62 8.40 12.27 -1.41
CA LEU A 62 7.41 11.49 -0.69
C LEU A 62 7.39 11.93 0.77
N GLY A 63 6.18 12.20 1.32
CA GLY A 63 6.03 12.61 2.71
C GLY A 63 6.81 13.90 3.06
N GLY A 64 6.99 14.81 2.11
CA GLY A 64 7.75 16.06 2.29
C GLY A 64 9.27 15.90 2.28
N LYS A 65 9.78 14.70 1.99
CA LYS A 65 11.22 14.43 1.84
C LYS A 65 11.56 14.20 0.38
N ARG A 66 12.75 14.66 -0.03
CA ARG A 66 13.32 14.41 -1.34
C ARG A 66 14.43 13.37 -1.27
N TYR A 67 14.39 12.44 -2.19
CA TYR A 67 15.37 11.37 -2.38
C TYR A 67 15.92 11.49 -3.79
N ASP A 68 17.22 11.79 -3.94
CA ASP A 68 17.89 11.75 -5.23
C ASP A 68 18.24 10.30 -5.54
N LEU A 69 17.94 9.85 -6.76
CA LEU A 69 17.96 8.46 -7.17
C LEU A 69 18.84 8.26 -8.39
N GLY A 70 19.51 7.12 -8.46
CA GLY A 70 20.35 6.71 -9.58
C GLY A 70 20.24 5.23 -9.91
N ALA A 71 21.06 4.78 -10.86
CA ALA A 71 21.11 3.36 -11.24
C ALA A 71 21.37 2.47 -10.03
N GLY A 72 20.60 1.37 -9.89
CA GLY A 72 20.64 0.47 -8.75
C GLY A 72 19.68 0.84 -7.63
N ASP A 73 19.05 2.02 -7.65
CA ASP A 73 18.08 2.37 -6.62
C ASP A 73 16.71 1.74 -6.89
N CYS A 74 16.17 1.17 -5.83
CA CYS A 74 14.82 0.63 -5.78
C CYS A 74 13.96 1.55 -4.93
N PHE A 75 12.84 2.03 -5.43
CA PHE A 75 11.97 2.92 -4.66
C PHE A 75 10.51 2.49 -4.68
N TYR A 76 9.92 2.60 -3.51
CA TYR A 76 8.55 2.20 -3.22
C TYR A 76 7.66 3.43 -3.04
N ILE A 77 6.49 3.37 -3.64
CA ILE A 77 5.44 4.38 -3.47
C ILE A 77 4.21 3.68 -2.90
N PRO A 78 3.83 3.97 -1.65
CA PRO A 78 2.67 3.36 -1.02
C PRO A 78 1.35 3.87 -1.61
N CYS A 79 0.32 3.05 -1.48
CA CYS A 79 -1.06 3.39 -1.82
C CYS A 79 -1.50 4.68 -1.09
N ASN A 80 -2.19 5.57 -1.80
CA ASN A 80 -2.70 6.86 -1.31
C ASN A 80 -1.63 7.87 -0.88
N ALA A 81 -0.36 7.61 -1.14
CA ALA A 81 0.69 8.59 -0.89
C ALA A 81 0.63 9.78 -1.85
N ASP A 82 0.83 10.96 -1.31
CA ASP A 82 1.07 12.16 -2.10
C ASP A 82 2.54 12.20 -2.51
N ARG A 83 2.80 12.25 -3.80
CA ARG A 83 4.13 12.06 -4.37
C ARG A 83 4.40 12.91 -5.59
N CYS A 84 5.69 13.20 -5.79
CA CYS A 84 6.22 13.67 -7.07
C CYS A 84 7.52 12.89 -7.37
N TYR A 85 7.73 12.46 -8.59
CA TYR A 85 9.02 11.93 -9.03
C TYR A 85 9.32 12.33 -10.47
N ALA A 86 10.60 12.56 -10.75
CA ALA A 86 11.04 13.12 -12.02
C ALA A 86 12.44 12.63 -12.41
N PRO A 87 12.73 12.47 -13.73
CA PRO A 87 14.10 12.28 -14.21
C PRO A 87 14.92 13.54 -14.01
N ASN A 88 16.24 13.37 -13.98
CA ASN A 88 17.18 14.46 -14.15
C ASN A 88 17.13 14.99 -15.60
N GLU A 89 17.24 16.28 -15.79
CA GLU A 89 17.16 16.91 -17.11
C GLU A 89 18.33 16.53 -18.05
N ASN A 90 19.54 16.34 -17.49
CA ASN A 90 20.75 16.06 -18.25
C ASN A 90 21.04 14.56 -18.38
N GLU A 91 20.68 13.77 -17.35
CA GLU A 91 20.92 12.33 -17.26
C GLU A 91 19.61 11.62 -16.90
N PRO A 92 18.58 11.66 -17.78
CA PRO A 92 17.27 11.12 -17.43
C PRO A 92 17.32 9.60 -17.26
N TRP A 93 16.62 9.14 -16.24
CA TRP A 93 16.63 7.72 -15.86
C TRP A 93 15.86 6.83 -16.80
N LYS A 94 16.22 5.55 -16.72
CA LYS A 94 15.44 4.41 -17.21
C LYS A 94 15.08 3.55 -16.01
N TYR A 95 13.84 3.16 -15.90
CA TYR A 95 13.41 2.26 -14.83
C TYR A 95 12.40 1.23 -15.30
N VAL A 96 12.34 0.13 -14.58
CA VAL A 96 11.26 -0.84 -14.62
C VAL A 96 10.41 -0.69 -13.37
N PHE A 97 9.13 -1.04 -13.47
CA PHE A 97 8.23 -0.97 -12.33
C PHE A 97 7.14 -2.03 -12.41
N PHE A 98 6.55 -2.32 -11.26
CA PHE A 98 5.25 -3.00 -11.18
C PHE A 98 4.36 -2.33 -10.14
N THR A 99 3.06 -2.39 -10.40
CA THR A 99 2.02 -1.86 -9.52
C THR A 99 1.17 -3.01 -8.99
N MET A 100 0.86 -2.94 -7.69
CA MET A 100 0.11 -3.98 -7.01
C MET A 100 -1.07 -3.42 -6.24
N GLU A 101 -2.12 -4.25 -6.12
CA GLU A 101 -3.21 -4.02 -5.18
C GLU A 101 -3.57 -5.30 -4.42
N GLY A 102 -4.30 -5.15 -3.30
CA GLY A 102 -4.75 -6.25 -2.46
C GLY A 102 -4.39 -6.06 -1.00
N SER A 103 -5.08 -6.78 -0.13
CA SER A 103 -4.98 -6.62 1.33
C SER A 103 -3.62 -7.03 1.92
N ALA A 104 -2.79 -7.79 1.19
CA ALA A 104 -1.47 -8.24 1.62
C ALA A 104 -0.29 -7.44 1.06
N VAL A 105 -0.54 -6.43 0.21
CA VAL A 105 0.51 -5.69 -0.52
C VAL A 105 1.41 -4.91 0.42
N ASP A 106 0.88 -4.19 1.40
CA ASP A 106 1.70 -3.47 2.37
C ASP A 106 2.62 -4.43 3.13
N GLY A 107 2.07 -5.59 3.56
CA GLY A 107 2.85 -6.62 4.21
C GLY A 107 3.99 -7.16 3.34
N PHE A 108 3.77 -7.31 2.03
CA PHE A 108 4.79 -7.72 1.09
C PHE A 108 5.93 -6.68 1.03
N PHE A 109 5.64 -5.40 0.84
CA PHE A 109 6.67 -4.37 0.79
C PHE A 109 7.40 -4.19 2.12
N TYR A 110 6.68 -4.27 3.25
CA TYR A 110 7.34 -4.29 4.56
C TYR A 110 8.31 -5.48 4.73
N SER A 111 7.98 -6.65 4.17
CA SER A 111 8.89 -7.80 4.21
C SER A 111 10.18 -7.59 3.41
N LEU A 112 10.14 -6.71 2.42
CA LEU A 112 11.30 -6.26 1.65
C LEU A 112 12.02 -5.07 2.29
N GLY A 113 11.53 -4.59 3.45
CA GLY A 113 12.09 -3.48 4.20
C GLY A 113 11.74 -2.10 3.64
N PHE A 114 10.67 -2.00 2.86
CA PHE A 114 10.12 -0.71 2.43
C PHE A 114 8.98 -0.28 3.35
N ASP A 115 8.96 0.99 3.71
CA ASP A 115 7.86 1.67 4.37
C ASP A 115 7.82 3.16 3.96
N GLU A 116 6.88 3.94 4.51
CA GLU A 116 6.78 5.38 4.22
C GLU A 116 8.00 6.20 4.69
N GLN A 117 8.74 5.69 5.67
CA GLN A 117 9.94 6.36 6.20
C GLN A 117 11.21 5.93 5.48
N HIS A 118 11.21 4.73 4.92
CA HIS A 118 12.32 4.10 4.20
C HIS A 118 11.85 3.63 2.81
N PRO A 119 11.46 4.58 1.92
CA PRO A 119 10.90 4.23 0.62
C PRO A 119 11.96 3.89 -0.43
N VAL A 120 13.24 4.07 -0.13
CA VAL A 120 14.35 3.89 -1.08
C VAL A 120 15.38 2.90 -0.53
N ARG A 121 15.90 2.04 -1.41
CA ARG A 121 16.99 1.11 -1.15
C ARG A 121 17.94 1.08 -2.32
N HIS A 122 19.23 1.10 -2.06
CA HIS A 122 20.25 0.86 -3.06
C HIS A 122 20.57 -0.63 -3.14
N ILE A 123 20.65 -1.16 -4.37
CA ILE A 123 20.96 -2.56 -4.69
C ILE A 123 22.30 -2.59 -5.43
N GLU A 124 23.33 -3.09 -4.78
CA GLU A 124 24.68 -3.11 -5.32
C GLU A 124 25.01 -4.43 -6.04
N GLN A 125 24.82 -5.54 -5.34
CA GLN A 125 25.31 -6.85 -5.83
C GLN A 125 24.29 -7.56 -6.73
N ASN A 126 23.00 -7.43 -6.49
CA ASN A 126 21.94 -8.17 -7.20
C ASN A 126 21.20 -7.33 -8.23
N ALA A 127 21.75 -6.16 -8.64
CA ALA A 127 21.07 -5.27 -9.56
C ALA A 127 20.75 -5.90 -10.92
N GLN A 128 21.65 -6.72 -11.47
CA GLN A 128 21.43 -7.41 -12.74
C GLN A 128 20.36 -8.50 -12.59
N ASP A 129 20.38 -9.28 -11.50
CA ASP A 129 19.41 -10.34 -11.25
C ASP A 129 17.98 -9.78 -11.07
N ILE A 130 17.87 -8.60 -10.45
CA ILE A 130 16.60 -7.88 -10.34
C ILE A 130 16.11 -7.43 -11.72
N ALA A 131 16.98 -6.82 -12.52
CA ALA A 131 16.65 -6.38 -13.88
C ALA A 131 16.22 -7.55 -14.77
N ASP A 132 16.92 -8.69 -14.69
CA ASP A 132 16.58 -9.92 -15.44
C ASP A 132 15.22 -10.48 -14.96
N SER A 133 14.93 -10.45 -13.65
CA SER A 133 13.64 -10.88 -13.10
C SER A 133 12.48 -9.97 -13.52
N PHE A 134 12.70 -8.66 -13.66
CA PHE A 134 11.71 -7.77 -14.27
C PHE A 134 11.49 -8.10 -15.75
N GLY A 135 12.52 -8.50 -16.47
CA GLY A 135 12.40 -9.00 -17.85
C GLY A 135 11.52 -10.24 -17.94
N GLU A 136 11.71 -11.21 -17.04
CA GLU A 136 10.85 -12.40 -16.92
C GLU A 136 9.40 -12.02 -16.59
N LEU A 137 9.20 -11.05 -15.66
CA LEU A 137 7.88 -10.57 -15.27
C LEU A 137 7.15 -9.94 -16.48
N ILE A 138 7.83 -9.09 -17.24
CA ILE A 138 7.29 -8.49 -18.47
C ILE A 138 6.99 -9.56 -19.52
N GLN A 139 7.88 -10.54 -19.70
CA GLN A 139 7.67 -11.63 -20.66
C GLN A 139 6.44 -12.47 -20.32
N ALA A 140 6.22 -12.77 -19.03
CA ALA A 140 5.06 -13.53 -18.57
C ALA A 140 3.71 -12.86 -18.88
N LEU A 141 3.67 -11.52 -19.05
CA LEU A 141 2.46 -10.80 -19.45
C LEU A 141 2.01 -11.09 -20.90
N TYR A 142 2.96 -11.46 -21.75
CA TYR A 142 2.66 -11.83 -23.15
C TYR A 142 2.32 -13.30 -23.33
N ASP A 143 2.48 -14.08 -22.26
CA ASP A 143 2.08 -15.49 -22.27
C ASP A 143 0.55 -15.59 -22.16
N THR A 144 -0.06 -16.33 -23.09
CA THR A 144 -1.51 -16.52 -23.14
C THR A 144 -1.97 -17.85 -22.54
N ASN A 145 -1.04 -18.60 -21.92
CA ASN A 145 -1.34 -19.89 -21.34
C ASN A 145 -1.78 -19.77 -19.87
N ASP A 146 -2.41 -20.81 -19.33
CA ASP A 146 -2.89 -20.86 -17.95
C ASP A 146 -1.79 -20.74 -16.90
N ALA A 147 -0.52 -20.94 -17.29
CA ALA A 147 0.63 -20.82 -16.41
C ALA A 147 1.17 -19.37 -16.30
N ALA A 148 0.69 -18.42 -17.10
CA ALA A 148 1.20 -17.03 -17.12
C ALA A 148 1.20 -16.38 -15.73
N ASN A 149 0.13 -16.59 -14.96
CA ASN A 149 0.04 -16.08 -13.58
C ASN A 149 1.11 -16.69 -12.66
N LEU A 150 1.42 -17.96 -12.81
CA LEU A 150 2.46 -18.63 -12.03
C LEU A 150 3.86 -18.12 -12.39
N PHE A 151 4.12 -17.86 -13.68
CA PHE A 151 5.37 -17.24 -14.12
C PHE A 151 5.52 -15.80 -13.59
N MET A 152 4.46 -14.99 -13.64
CA MET A 152 4.46 -13.65 -13.05
C MET A 152 4.78 -13.69 -11.55
N MET A 153 4.13 -14.57 -10.79
CA MET A 153 4.37 -14.73 -9.37
C MET A 153 5.79 -15.24 -9.08
N SER A 154 6.29 -16.17 -9.89
CA SER A 154 7.68 -16.64 -9.80
C SER A 154 8.68 -15.48 -9.98
N ALA A 155 8.52 -14.67 -11.01
CA ALA A 155 9.38 -13.52 -11.28
C ALA A 155 9.31 -12.47 -10.16
N LEU A 156 8.10 -12.19 -9.64
CA LEU A 156 7.91 -11.29 -8.51
C LEU A 156 8.63 -11.76 -7.25
N TYR A 157 8.53 -13.05 -6.92
CA TYR A 157 9.25 -13.61 -5.76
C TYR A 157 10.77 -13.66 -5.96
N LYS A 158 11.27 -13.79 -7.21
CA LYS A 158 12.70 -13.63 -7.51
C LYS A 158 13.17 -12.21 -7.22
N ILE A 159 12.43 -11.19 -7.71
CA ILE A 159 12.72 -9.78 -7.42
C ILE A 159 12.78 -9.57 -5.90
N ALA A 160 11.77 -10.04 -5.18
CA ALA A 160 11.71 -9.95 -3.73
C ALA A 160 12.91 -10.63 -3.04
N ALA A 161 13.30 -11.82 -3.50
CA ALA A 161 14.43 -12.56 -2.94
C ALA A 161 15.76 -11.83 -3.16
N HIS A 162 15.96 -11.23 -4.34
CA HIS A 162 17.18 -10.47 -4.65
C HIS A 162 17.26 -9.19 -3.81
N ILE A 163 16.16 -8.45 -3.65
CA ILE A 163 16.08 -7.29 -2.76
C ILE A 163 16.40 -7.70 -1.32
N ASN A 164 15.82 -8.80 -0.82
CA ASN A 164 16.04 -9.26 0.54
C ASN A 164 17.49 -9.71 0.81
N ARG A 165 18.22 -10.20 -0.19
CA ARG A 165 19.65 -10.55 -0.03
C ARG A 165 20.49 -9.33 0.29
N GLU A 166 20.24 -8.19 -0.36
CA GLU A 166 20.92 -6.93 -0.10
C GLU A 166 20.59 -6.34 1.28
N THR A 167 19.40 -6.65 1.79
CA THR A 167 18.85 -6.00 2.97
C THR A 167 19.18 -6.71 4.29
N GLN A 168 19.99 -7.78 4.25
CA GLN A 168 20.33 -8.54 5.48
C GLN A 168 21.08 -7.70 6.53
N ASP A 169 21.68 -6.57 6.12
CA ASP A 169 22.46 -5.70 7.02
C ASP A 169 21.65 -4.49 7.55
N VAL A 170 20.41 -4.24 7.12
CA VAL A 170 19.76 -2.93 7.31
C VAL A 170 18.60 -2.88 8.30
N ALA A 171 17.96 -3.99 8.65
CA ALA A 171 16.94 -3.97 9.71
C ALA A 171 16.94 -5.29 10.51
N PRO A 172 16.78 -5.24 11.83
CA PRO A 172 16.56 -6.44 12.61
C PRO A 172 15.34 -7.19 12.08
N ARG A 173 15.47 -8.49 11.78
CA ARG A 173 14.36 -9.37 11.36
C ARG A 173 13.12 -9.23 12.26
N ASP A 174 13.32 -8.93 13.53
CA ASP A 174 12.27 -8.68 14.52
C ASP A 174 11.45 -7.42 14.25
N ALA A 175 12.03 -6.35 13.75
CA ALA A 175 11.29 -5.13 13.43
C ALA A 175 10.37 -5.35 12.23
N ASN A 176 10.86 -5.99 11.17
CA ASN A 176 10.04 -6.34 10.01
C ASN A 176 8.89 -7.29 10.36
N ALA A 177 9.13 -8.31 11.17
CA ALA A 177 8.08 -9.22 11.63
C ALA A 177 6.99 -8.51 12.44
N LYS A 178 7.37 -7.53 13.28
CA LYS A 178 6.42 -6.71 14.04
C LYS A 178 5.58 -5.81 13.14
N HIS A 179 6.19 -5.16 12.14
CA HIS A 179 5.47 -4.33 11.17
C HIS A 179 4.50 -5.14 10.31
N LEU A 180 4.93 -6.32 9.84
CA LEU A 180 4.06 -7.27 9.12
C LEU A 180 2.85 -7.68 9.94
N LEU A 181 3.07 -8.09 11.19
CA LEU A 181 1.99 -8.50 12.08
C LEU A 181 1.07 -7.32 12.41
N ALA A 182 1.59 -6.12 12.63
CA ALA A 182 0.79 -4.93 12.84
C ALA A 182 -0.06 -4.59 11.61
N ALA A 183 0.46 -4.76 10.40
CA ALA A 183 -0.29 -4.60 9.16
C ALA A 183 -1.39 -5.68 9.00
N GLN A 184 -1.11 -6.95 9.36
CA GLN A 184 -2.12 -8.00 9.37
C GLN A 184 -3.26 -7.68 10.35
N ILE A 185 -2.93 -7.18 11.54
CA ILE A 185 -3.92 -6.77 12.54
C ILE A 185 -4.82 -5.66 11.98
N LYS A 186 -4.24 -4.63 11.34
CA LYS A 186 -5.03 -3.55 10.71
C LYS A 186 -6.00 -4.09 9.67
N ARG A 187 -5.52 -4.94 8.75
CA ARG A 187 -6.37 -5.57 7.74
C ARG A 187 -7.50 -6.39 8.36
N CYS A 188 -7.19 -7.16 9.42
CA CYS A 188 -8.20 -7.93 10.15
C CYS A 188 -9.28 -7.01 10.72
N ILE A 189 -8.91 -5.85 11.26
CA ILE A 189 -9.84 -4.85 11.79
C ILE A 189 -10.63 -4.20 10.64
N ASP A 190 -9.98 -3.80 9.56
CA ASP A 190 -10.62 -3.12 8.42
C ASP A 190 -11.62 -4.03 7.68
N ALA A 191 -11.37 -5.35 7.68
CA ALA A 191 -12.28 -6.34 7.10
C ALA A 191 -13.45 -6.73 8.00
N ASN A 192 -13.41 -6.43 9.32
CA ASN A 192 -14.41 -6.97 10.27
C ASN A 192 -14.99 -5.91 11.24
N TYR A 193 -14.61 -4.64 11.13
CA TYR A 193 -15.02 -3.58 12.09
C TYR A 193 -16.53 -3.44 12.22
N PHE A 194 -17.31 -3.78 11.20
CA PHE A 194 -18.77 -3.67 11.16
C PHE A 194 -19.50 -4.73 12.00
N ASP A 195 -18.85 -5.86 12.29
CA ASP A 195 -19.44 -6.90 13.15
C ASP A 195 -19.41 -6.43 14.62
N PRO A 196 -20.57 -6.31 15.30
CA PRO A 196 -20.62 -5.88 16.70
C PRO A 196 -19.92 -6.86 17.66
N ASN A 197 -19.80 -8.14 17.29
CA ASN A 197 -19.12 -9.17 18.09
C ASN A 197 -17.60 -9.17 17.88
N PHE A 198 -17.10 -8.47 16.84
CA PHE A 198 -15.69 -8.40 16.56
C PHE A 198 -14.97 -7.53 17.60
N ASN A 199 -14.01 -8.13 18.27
CA ASN A 199 -13.25 -7.52 19.36
C ASN A 199 -11.82 -8.05 19.40
N VAL A 200 -11.00 -7.58 20.36
CA VAL A 200 -9.59 -7.97 20.46
C VAL A 200 -9.38 -9.48 20.62
N ASN A 201 -10.26 -10.17 21.35
CA ASN A 201 -10.16 -11.62 21.51
C ASN A 201 -10.39 -12.34 20.16
N THR A 202 -11.34 -11.85 19.36
CA THR A 202 -11.58 -12.36 18.01
C THR A 202 -10.34 -12.21 17.12
N ILE A 203 -9.66 -11.05 17.20
CA ILE A 203 -8.39 -10.83 16.49
C ILE A 203 -7.33 -11.84 16.93
N CYS A 204 -7.21 -12.07 18.24
CA CYS A 204 -6.27 -13.05 18.79
C CYS A 204 -6.53 -14.47 18.26
N GLN A 205 -7.80 -14.87 18.21
CA GLN A 205 -8.22 -16.18 17.69
C GLN A 205 -7.92 -16.31 16.19
N MET A 206 -8.26 -15.29 15.39
CA MET A 206 -8.07 -15.30 13.94
C MET A 206 -6.58 -15.33 13.55
N LEU A 207 -5.73 -14.68 14.32
CA LEU A 207 -4.29 -14.59 14.02
C LEU A 207 -3.45 -15.62 14.79
N PHE A 208 -4.07 -16.43 15.66
CA PHE A 208 -3.39 -17.46 16.48
C PHE A 208 -2.27 -16.93 17.40
N TYR A 209 -2.45 -15.71 17.92
CA TYR A 209 -1.50 -15.10 18.85
C TYR A 209 -2.15 -14.78 20.20
N SER A 210 -1.33 -14.73 21.26
CA SER A 210 -1.78 -14.28 22.57
C SER A 210 -2.12 -12.78 22.59
N HIS A 211 -3.06 -12.38 23.44
CA HIS A 211 -3.45 -10.98 23.62
C HIS A 211 -2.26 -10.07 23.95
N SER A 212 -1.40 -10.52 24.88
CA SER A 212 -0.23 -9.76 25.32
C SER A 212 0.77 -9.52 24.19
N TYR A 213 1.00 -10.54 23.36
CA TYR A 213 1.92 -10.42 22.23
C TYR A 213 1.38 -9.48 21.15
N LEU A 214 0.11 -9.63 20.74
CA LEU A 214 -0.50 -8.72 19.76
C LEU A 214 -0.53 -7.27 20.27
N PHE A 215 -0.83 -7.08 21.56
CA PHE A 215 -0.81 -5.75 22.17
C PHE A 215 0.59 -5.13 22.09
N GLN A 216 1.63 -5.85 22.52
CA GLN A 216 3.01 -5.36 22.48
C GLN A 216 3.46 -5.01 21.06
N VAL A 217 3.22 -5.90 20.09
CA VAL A 217 3.59 -5.69 18.70
C VAL A 217 2.85 -4.49 18.13
N PHE A 218 1.53 -4.45 18.25
CA PHE A 218 0.73 -3.38 17.66
C PHE A 218 1.05 -2.01 18.27
N TYR A 219 1.20 -1.96 19.61
CA TYR A 219 1.56 -0.74 20.33
C TYR A 219 2.98 -0.27 20.00
N SER A 220 3.94 -1.18 19.83
CA SER A 220 5.32 -0.82 19.48
C SER A 220 5.41 -0.10 18.14
N VAL A 221 4.57 -0.51 17.16
CA VAL A 221 4.54 0.03 15.80
C VAL A 221 3.62 1.26 15.71
N ASN A 222 2.40 1.19 16.24
CA ASN A 222 1.37 2.20 16.00
C ASN A 222 1.19 3.21 17.15
N LYS A 223 1.84 3.00 18.31
CA LYS A 223 1.69 3.82 19.54
C LYS A 223 0.23 3.95 20.00
N LEU A 224 -0.60 2.97 19.65
CA LEU A 224 -2.03 2.93 19.86
C LEU A 224 -2.44 1.49 20.24
N SER A 225 -3.43 1.33 21.12
CA SER A 225 -3.92 -0.01 21.44
C SER A 225 -4.83 -0.56 20.33
N LEU A 226 -4.94 -1.89 20.24
CA LEU A 226 -5.86 -2.57 19.31
C LEU A 226 -7.32 -2.09 19.47
N LYS A 227 -7.77 -1.94 20.73
CA LYS A 227 -9.12 -1.47 21.06
C LYS A 227 -9.36 -0.04 20.58
N GLU A 228 -8.37 0.83 20.76
CA GLU A 228 -8.45 2.22 20.29
C GLU A 228 -8.45 2.28 18.77
N TYR A 229 -7.63 1.49 18.09
CA TYR A 229 -7.61 1.44 16.63
C TYR A 229 -8.96 0.96 16.06
N LEU A 230 -9.53 -0.14 16.58
CA LEU A 230 -10.86 -0.61 16.19
C LEU A 230 -11.93 0.46 16.40
N MET A 231 -11.92 1.12 17.57
CA MET A 231 -12.85 2.21 17.86
C MET A 231 -12.67 3.38 16.88
N GLN A 232 -11.44 3.78 16.58
CA GLN A 232 -11.17 4.86 15.63
C GLN A 232 -11.63 4.51 14.21
N THR A 233 -11.37 3.29 13.74
CA THR A 233 -11.84 2.78 12.44
C THR A 233 -13.37 2.88 12.34
N ARG A 234 -14.09 2.36 13.34
CA ARG A 234 -15.58 2.44 13.41
C ARG A 234 -16.08 3.87 13.34
N LEU A 235 -15.50 4.77 14.14
CA LEU A 235 -15.90 6.17 14.17
C LEU A 235 -15.57 6.92 12.88
N GLN A 236 -14.45 6.62 12.26
CA GLN A 236 -14.07 7.21 10.97
C GLN A 236 -15.04 6.79 9.86
N LYS A 237 -15.40 5.51 9.80
CA LYS A 237 -16.40 5.00 8.85
C LYS A 237 -17.78 5.62 9.11
N ALA A 238 -18.18 5.76 10.38
CA ALA A 238 -19.42 6.43 10.74
C ALA A 238 -19.42 7.91 10.29
N ALA A 239 -18.32 8.64 10.49
CA ALA A 239 -18.19 10.02 10.05
C ALA A 239 -18.31 10.15 8.52
N GLN A 240 -17.74 9.23 7.75
CA GLN A 240 -17.91 9.15 6.29
C GLN A 240 -19.38 8.94 5.91
N LEU A 241 -20.05 7.95 6.51
CA LEU A 241 -21.46 7.67 6.24
C LEU A 241 -22.38 8.82 6.62
N LEU A 242 -22.10 9.52 7.73
CA LEU A 242 -22.86 10.70 8.14
C LEU A 242 -22.82 11.83 7.12
N THR A 243 -21.70 12.00 6.42
CA THR A 243 -21.51 13.06 5.42
C THR A 243 -21.95 12.66 4.01
N GLN A 244 -21.90 11.36 3.70
CA GLN A 244 -22.14 10.85 2.34
C GLN A 244 -23.55 10.29 2.15
N THR A 245 -24.29 10.04 3.24
CA THR A 245 -25.62 9.40 3.18
C THR A 245 -26.65 10.11 4.04
N ALA A 246 -27.94 9.89 3.71
CA ALA A 246 -29.07 10.32 4.53
C ALA A 246 -29.53 9.28 5.56
N LEU A 247 -28.77 8.18 5.75
CA LEU A 247 -29.17 7.09 6.65
C LEU A 247 -29.38 7.61 8.08
N PRO A 248 -30.38 7.05 8.83
CA PRO A 248 -30.57 7.36 10.24
C PRO A 248 -29.29 7.10 11.05
N VAL A 249 -29.03 7.91 12.08
CA VAL A 249 -27.85 7.74 12.95
C VAL A 249 -27.81 6.35 13.57
N LYS A 250 -28.97 5.79 13.91
CA LYS A 250 -29.10 4.42 14.44
C LYS A 250 -28.57 3.39 13.43
N SER A 251 -29.01 3.48 12.18
CA SER A 251 -28.56 2.56 11.12
C SER A 251 -27.07 2.69 10.84
N ILE A 252 -26.52 3.92 10.91
CA ILE A 252 -25.08 4.13 10.78
C ILE A 252 -24.33 3.48 11.96
N ALA A 253 -24.80 3.66 13.21
CA ALA A 253 -24.19 3.04 14.37
C ALA A 253 -24.15 1.50 14.22
N GLU A 254 -25.26 0.90 13.82
CA GLU A 254 -25.37 -0.55 13.56
C GLU A 254 -24.41 -1.00 12.45
N SER A 255 -24.36 -0.28 11.34
CA SER A 255 -23.49 -0.61 10.18
C SER A 255 -22.00 -0.52 10.47
N VAL A 256 -21.58 0.16 11.53
CA VAL A 256 -20.19 0.24 11.96
C VAL A 256 -19.90 -0.55 13.24
N GLY A 257 -20.81 -1.47 13.64
CA GLY A 257 -20.57 -2.42 14.72
C GLY A 257 -20.94 -1.92 16.12
N TYR A 258 -21.85 -0.94 16.25
CA TYR A 258 -22.43 -0.52 17.56
C TYR A 258 -23.88 -0.93 17.67
N LEU A 259 -24.19 -1.84 18.60
CA LEU A 259 -25.58 -2.25 18.89
C LEU A 259 -26.34 -1.17 19.67
N ASP A 260 -25.64 -0.38 20.48
CA ASP A 260 -26.22 0.71 21.29
C ASP A 260 -25.89 2.08 20.66
N CYS A 261 -26.93 2.71 20.06
CA CYS A 261 -26.83 4.02 19.44
C CYS A 261 -26.53 5.14 20.46
N VAL A 262 -26.92 4.98 21.73
CA VAL A 262 -26.63 5.96 22.79
C VAL A 262 -25.14 5.91 23.14
N GLN A 263 -24.60 4.69 23.30
CA GLN A 263 -23.18 4.48 23.53
C GLN A 263 -22.35 5.01 22.33
N PHE A 264 -22.76 4.68 21.11
CA PHE A 264 -22.14 5.20 19.89
C PHE A 264 -22.09 6.74 19.91
N SER A 265 -23.22 7.39 20.16
CA SER A 265 -23.31 8.86 20.17
C SER A 265 -22.38 9.51 21.20
N LYS A 266 -22.28 8.91 22.40
CA LYS A 266 -21.34 9.37 23.44
C LYS A 266 -19.88 9.28 22.99
N ILE A 267 -19.48 8.12 22.43
CA ILE A 267 -18.11 7.87 21.96
C ILE A 267 -17.78 8.78 20.77
N PHE A 268 -18.72 8.93 19.82
CA PHE A 268 -18.57 9.81 18.67
C PHE A 268 -18.38 11.27 19.10
N THR A 269 -19.23 11.75 20.05
CA THR A 269 -19.13 13.11 20.58
C THR A 269 -17.80 13.33 21.31
N LYS A 270 -17.33 12.34 22.06
CA LYS A 270 -16.00 12.40 22.70
C LYS A 270 -14.86 12.55 21.68
N LYS A 271 -14.96 11.88 20.52
CA LYS A 271 -13.93 11.92 19.48
C LYS A 271 -13.98 13.19 18.65
N TYR A 272 -15.17 13.64 18.22
CA TYR A 272 -15.35 14.74 17.27
C TYR A 272 -15.82 16.06 17.90
N GLY A 273 -16.08 16.07 19.19
CA GLY A 273 -16.50 17.27 19.95
C GLY A 273 -17.99 17.64 19.78
N ILE A 274 -18.72 17.03 18.85
CA ILE A 274 -20.11 17.32 18.53
C ILE A 274 -20.92 16.03 18.27
N GLN A 275 -22.24 16.10 18.51
CA GLN A 275 -23.16 14.97 18.28
C GLN A 275 -23.19 14.54 16.79
N PRO A 276 -23.43 13.25 16.48
CA PRO A 276 -23.49 12.75 15.10
C PRO A 276 -24.44 13.55 14.20
N THR A 277 -25.61 13.95 14.69
CA THR A 277 -26.59 14.76 13.97
C THR A 277 -26.08 16.18 13.64
N ALA A 278 -25.38 16.79 14.59
CA ALA A 278 -24.73 18.09 14.39
C ALA A 278 -23.53 17.99 13.45
N TYR A 279 -22.76 16.88 13.52
CA TYR A 279 -21.65 16.60 12.63
C TYR A 279 -22.13 16.49 11.17
N ARG A 280 -23.22 15.79 10.92
CA ARG A 280 -23.89 15.72 9.61
C ARG A 280 -24.26 17.10 9.08
N LYS A 281 -24.98 17.90 9.90
CA LYS A 281 -25.41 19.26 9.49
C LYS A 281 -24.24 20.17 9.13
N LYS A 282 -23.15 20.09 9.91
CA LYS A 282 -21.96 20.93 9.73
C LYS A 282 -21.15 20.56 8.47
N ASN A 283 -21.12 19.28 8.09
CA ASN A 283 -20.25 18.75 7.03
C ASN A 283 -21.02 18.29 5.77
N ASN A 284 -22.36 18.43 5.72
CA ASN A 284 -23.12 18.23 4.49
C ASN A 284 -22.76 19.35 3.52
N VAL A 285 -22.01 19.02 2.48
CA VAL A 285 -21.87 19.89 1.31
C VAL A 285 -23.23 19.90 0.61
N PRO A 286 -23.85 21.06 0.35
CA PRO A 286 -25.10 21.11 -0.40
C PRO A 286 -24.86 20.42 -1.75
N SER A 287 -25.62 19.36 -2.04
CA SER A 287 -25.67 18.83 -3.39
C SER A 287 -26.12 19.98 -4.30
N TYR A 288 -25.28 20.37 -5.24
CA TYR A 288 -25.68 21.27 -6.33
C TYR A 288 -26.90 20.63 -6.99
N LYS A 289 -28.06 21.26 -6.85
CA LYS A 289 -29.22 20.97 -7.68
C LYS A 289 -28.83 21.35 -9.10
N THR A 290 -28.57 20.36 -9.93
CA THR A 290 -28.58 20.54 -11.38
C THR A 290 -30.03 20.94 -11.75
N THR A 291 -30.18 22.19 -12.07
CA THR A 291 -31.35 22.73 -12.82
C THR A 291 -31.28 22.27 -14.27
#